data_71034120a8ef74c5574a409a3d964871
#
_entry.id   71034120a8ef74c5574a409a3d964871
#
_cell.length_a   1.000
_cell.length_b   1.000
_cell.length_c   1.000
_cell.angle_alpha   90.00
_cell.angle_beta   90.00
_cell.angle_gamma   90.00
#
_symmetry.space_group_name_H-M   'P 1'
#
loop_
_entity.id
_entity.type
_entity.pdbx_description
1 polymer ?
#
loop_
_entity_poly.entity_id
_entity_poly.type
_entity_poly.pdbx_seq_one_letter_code
_entity_poly.pdbx_strand_id
1 'polypeptide(L)'
;MQNFMGMDGFIWFTGVVEDRNDPSKLGRVRVRCVGHHTDDKSKIPTTDLPWAHIMHPVTDPSMNGMGNTPSFMVEGTWVVGFFMDAEDKQQPVIIGTLPGVPDESPNTSKGFNDPTGTYPKSDFLDESDVNRLARGETENTIVETKNATRLKKIPISKETTVVTEWDEPESPYSTTYPKNHVFETESGHIVEYDDT
;
A
#
# COMPACT_ATOMS: atom_id res chain seq x y z
N MET A 1 9.14 -30.40 21.50
CA MET A 1 8.75 -30.35 20.08
C MET A 1 8.39 -28.90 19.83
N GLN A 2 9.02 -28.26 18.89
CA GLN A 2 8.66 -26.88 18.59
C GLN A 2 7.24 -26.86 18.05
N ASN A 3 6.43 -25.93 18.54
CA ASN A 3 5.09 -25.69 18.05
C ASN A 3 5.20 -25.32 16.57
N PHE A 4 4.38 -25.94 15.76
CA PHE A 4 4.34 -25.70 14.34
C PHE A 4 2.92 -25.33 13.92
N MET A 5 2.81 -24.60 12.84
CA MET A 5 1.56 -24.10 12.31
C MET A 5 0.43 -25.15 12.35
N GLY A 6 -0.62 -24.88 13.12
CA GLY A 6 -1.80 -25.73 13.23
C GLY A 6 -1.73 -26.88 14.23
N MET A 7 -0.58 -27.17 14.86
CA MET A 7 -0.51 -28.25 15.88
C MET A 7 -1.14 -27.84 17.22
N ASP A 8 -0.92 -26.60 17.64
CA ASP A 8 -1.44 -26.04 18.89
C ASP A 8 -2.40 -24.86 18.64
N GLY A 9 -2.92 -24.77 17.41
CA GLY A 9 -3.79 -23.68 16.96
C GLY A 9 -3.02 -22.52 16.31
N PHE A 10 -3.78 -21.61 15.72
CA PHE A 10 -3.26 -20.38 15.12
C PHE A 10 -3.32 -19.23 16.11
N ILE A 11 -2.24 -18.51 16.28
CA ILE A 11 -2.22 -17.22 16.96
C ILE A 11 -2.30 -16.14 15.90
N TRP A 12 -3.47 -15.55 15.81
CA TRP A 12 -3.76 -14.47 14.85
C TRP A 12 -3.32 -13.12 15.38
N PHE A 13 -3.01 -12.22 14.48
CA PHE A 13 -2.75 -10.83 14.83
C PHE A 13 -3.34 -9.89 13.77
N THR A 14 -3.60 -8.67 14.20
CA THR A 14 -3.62 -7.48 13.36
C THR A 14 -2.40 -6.65 13.71
N GLY A 15 -1.91 -5.86 12.78
CA GLY A 15 -0.72 -5.07 13.02
C GLY A 15 -0.52 -3.98 11.98
N VAL A 16 0.54 -3.22 12.16
CA VAL A 16 0.93 -2.14 11.26
C VAL A 16 2.33 -2.36 10.73
N VAL A 17 2.51 -2.19 9.44
CA VAL A 17 3.82 -2.24 8.79
C VAL A 17 4.63 -1.02 9.20
N GLU A 18 5.84 -1.24 9.71
CA GLU A 18 6.76 -0.15 10.10
C GLU A 18 8.06 -0.11 9.29
N ASP A 19 8.40 -1.16 8.55
CA ASP A 19 9.59 -1.20 7.71
C ASP A 19 9.42 -2.22 6.58
N ARG A 20 9.67 -1.81 5.35
CA ARG A 20 9.64 -2.66 4.14
C ARG A 20 11.03 -2.85 3.51
N ASN A 21 12.07 -2.29 4.11
CA ASN A 21 13.42 -2.35 3.57
C ASN A 21 14.13 -3.66 3.97
N ASP A 22 13.58 -4.78 3.50
CA ASP A 22 14.14 -6.11 3.76
C ASP A 22 15.59 -6.22 3.25
N PRO A 23 16.58 -6.43 4.13
CA PRO A 23 17.97 -6.55 3.74
C PRO A 23 18.25 -7.73 2.81
N SER A 24 17.42 -8.78 2.90
CA SER A 24 17.50 -9.95 2.02
C SER A 24 16.77 -9.76 0.69
N LYS A 25 16.05 -8.63 0.51
CA LYS A 25 15.27 -8.30 -0.70
C LYS A 25 14.27 -9.39 -1.11
N LEU A 26 13.66 -10.05 -0.12
CA LEU A 26 12.65 -11.09 -0.29
C LEU A 26 11.21 -10.56 -0.20
N GLY A 27 11.04 -9.24 -0.08
CA GLY A 27 9.74 -8.60 0.02
C GLY A 27 9.07 -8.76 1.38
N ARG A 28 9.82 -9.14 2.42
CA ARG A 28 9.31 -9.18 3.79
C ARG A 28 9.15 -7.77 4.35
N VAL A 29 8.31 -7.64 5.35
CA VAL A 29 8.09 -6.38 6.05
C VAL A 29 8.15 -6.59 7.56
N ARG A 30 8.49 -5.55 8.31
CA ARG A 30 8.41 -5.57 9.77
C ARG A 30 7.05 -5.08 10.21
N VAL A 31 6.41 -5.85 11.07
CA VAL A 31 5.05 -5.57 11.55
C VAL A 31 5.06 -5.46 13.06
N ARG A 32 4.49 -4.38 13.55
CA ARG A 32 4.13 -4.26 14.96
C ARG A 32 2.74 -4.84 15.16
N CYS A 33 2.67 -5.95 15.91
CA CYS A 33 1.44 -6.73 16.10
C CYS A 33 0.69 -6.24 17.34
N VAL A 34 -0.60 -5.93 17.16
CA VAL A 34 -1.48 -5.48 18.25
C VAL A 34 -1.64 -6.58 19.30
N GLY A 35 -1.54 -6.20 20.55
CA GLY A 35 -1.63 -7.11 21.68
C GLY A 35 -0.37 -7.96 21.95
N HIS A 36 0.61 -7.93 21.05
CA HIS A 36 1.89 -8.64 21.20
C HIS A 36 3.08 -7.69 21.37
N HIS A 37 3.04 -6.53 20.71
CA HIS A 37 4.07 -5.51 20.79
C HIS A 37 3.50 -4.23 21.42
N THR A 38 4.33 -3.52 22.19
CA THR A 38 3.99 -2.19 22.71
C THR A 38 4.14 -1.11 21.64
N ASP A 39 3.42 0.00 21.79
CA ASP A 39 3.59 1.21 20.97
C ASP A 39 4.85 2.02 21.37
N ASP A 40 5.43 1.70 22.52
CA ASP A 40 6.63 2.34 23.03
C ASP A 40 7.87 1.81 22.29
N LYS A 41 8.36 2.59 21.31
CA LYS A 41 9.56 2.26 20.54
C LYS A 41 10.85 2.23 21.35
N SER A 42 10.87 2.79 22.56
CA SER A 42 12.04 2.69 23.44
C SER A 42 12.20 1.29 24.01
N LYS A 43 11.12 0.52 24.12
CA LYS A 43 11.11 -0.88 24.58
C LYS A 43 11.27 -1.88 23.46
N ILE A 44 10.56 -1.65 22.36
CA ILE A 44 10.65 -2.48 21.15
C ILE A 44 10.80 -1.53 19.96
N PRO A 45 12.03 -1.20 19.56
CA PRO A 45 12.28 -0.38 18.39
C PRO A 45 11.85 -1.11 17.11
N THR A 46 11.56 -0.37 16.05
CA THR A 46 11.16 -0.93 14.76
C THR A 46 12.17 -1.95 14.23
N THR A 47 13.46 -1.73 14.50
CA THR A 47 14.55 -2.63 14.10
C THR A 47 14.52 -4.01 14.75
N ASP A 48 13.85 -4.14 15.87
CA ASP A 48 13.77 -5.39 16.63
C ASP A 48 12.50 -6.20 16.32
N LEU A 49 11.58 -5.63 15.54
CA LEU A 49 10.39 -6.34 15.09
C LEU A 49 10.78 -7.50 14.14
N PRO A 50 10.10 -8.64 14.23
CA PRO A 50 10.36 -9.77 13.32
C PRO A 50 9.95 -9.43 11.89
N TRP A 51 10.66 -10.03 10.91
CA TRP A 51 10.32 -9.95 9.50
C TRP A 51 9.16 -10.89 9.17
N ALA A 52 8.05 -10.31 8.73
CA ALA A 52 6.88 -11.04 8.30
C ALA A 52 7.00 -11.48 6.83
N HIS A 53 6.68 -12.74 6.55
CA HIS A 53 6.47 -13.21 5.20
C HIS A 53 5.10 -12.79 4.70
N ILE A 54 4.97 -12.59 3.39
CA ILE A 54 3.71 -12.25 2.75
C ILE A 54 3.19 -13.48 2.03
N MET A 55 1.95 -13.86 2.33
CA MET A 55 1.28 -14.93 1.64
C MET A 55 0.79 -14.44 0.27
N HIS A 56 1.18 -15.13 -0.78
CA HIS A 56 0.71 -14.86 -2.12
C HIS A 56 -0.57 -15.68 -2.43
N PRO A 57 -1.42 -15.21 -3.36
CA PRO A 57 -2.56 -16.00 -3.80
C PRO A 57 -2.09 -17.28 -4.49
N VAL A 58 -2.89 -18.33 -4.46
CA VAL A 58 -2.56 -19.64 -5.06
C VAL A 58 -2.37 -19.60 -6.58
N THR A 59 -2.76 -18.53 -7.21
CA THR A 59 -2.54 -18.26 -8.64
C THR A 59 -1.15 -17.70 -8.95
N ASP A 60 -0.38 -17.35 -7.90
CA ASP A 60 0.99 -16.86 -8.01
C ASP A 60 1.95 -17.97 -7.54
N PRO A 61 2.82 -18.52 -8.40
CA PRO A 61 3.73 -19.58 -8.01
C PRO A 61 4.78 -19.15 -6.99
N SER A 62 5.11 -17.88 -6.88
CA SER A 62 6.09 -17.30 -5.94
C SER A 62 7.43 -18.06 -5.92
N MET A 63 7.88 -18.57 -7.05
CA MET A 63 8.99 -19.50 -7.14
C MET A 63 9.84 -19.29 -8.40
N ASN A 64 11.15 -19.37 -8.26
CA ASN A 64 12.10 -19.34 -9.37
C ASN A 64 11.96 -18.14 -10.34
N GLY A 65 11.63 -16.98 -9.79
CA GLY A 65 11.47 -15.74 -10.58
C GLY A 65 10.15 -15.64 -11.35
N MET A 66 9.24 -16.57 -11.15
CA MET A 66 7.87 -16.51 -11.66
C MET A 66 6.92 -15.98 -10.59
N GLY A 67 5.92 -15.21 -11.01
CA GLY A 67 4.90 -14.63 -10.13
C GLY A 67 4.92 -13.11 -10.14
N ASN A 68 4.32 -12.53 -9.11
CA ASN A 68 4.27 -11.09 -8.92
C ASN A 68 5.38 -10.61 -7.97
N THR A 69 5.68 -9.32 -8.00
CA THR A 69 6.56 -8.71 -6.99
C THR A 69 5.97 -8.89 -5.59
N PRO A 70 6.81 -9.07 -4.56
CA PRO A 70 6.32 -9.55 -3.26
C PRO A 70 5.34 -8.64 -2.56
N SER A 71 5.43 -7.32 -2.71
CA SER A 71 4.56 -6.45 -1.92
C SER A 71 4.52 -5.02 -2.44
N PHE A 72 3.32 -4.43 -2.37
CA PHE A 72 3.11 -2.98 -2.48
C PHE A 72 2.78 -2.33 -1.13
N MET A 73 2.94 -3.07 -0.01
CA MET A 73 2.69 -2.52 1.31
C MET A 73 3.67 -1.41 1.63
N VAL A 74 3.15 -0.32 2.16
CA VAL A 74 3.92 0.81 2.64
C VAL A 74 3.86 0.88 4.16
N GLU A 75 4.73 1.65 4.76
CA GLU A 75 4.71 1.92 6.19
C GLU A 75 3.37 2.56 6.58
N GLY A 76 2.80 2.13 7.70
CA GLY A 76 1.46 2.54 8.13
C GLY A 76 0.32 1.63 7.63
N THR A 77 0.58 0.68 6.72
CA THR A 77 -0.43 -0.27 6.25
C THR A 77 -0.88 -1.20 7.38
N TRP A 78 -2.19 -1.28 7.60
CA TRP A 78 -2.78 -2.27 8.49
C TRP A 78 -2.86 -3.63 7.83
N VAL A 79 -2.48 -4.66 8.58
CA VAL A 79 -2.42 -6.04 8.09
C VAL A 79 -3.08 -7.01 9.07
N VAL A 80 -3.50 -8.15 8.53
CA VAL A 80 -3.95 -9.31 9.30
C VAL A 80 -3.08 -10.51 8.95
N GLY A 81 -2.74 -11.32 9.94
CA GLY A 81 -1.89 -12.48 9.76
C GLY A 81 -1.91 -13.42 10.95
N PHE A 82 -0.97 -14.36 10.95
CA PHE A 82 -0.78 -15.33 12.03
C PHE A 82 0.71 -15.63 12.23
N PHE A 83 1.05 -16.19 13.38
CA PHE A 83 2.40 -16.68 13.66
C PHE A 83 2.52 -18.18 13.35
N MET A 84 3.50 -18.56 12.52
CA MET A 84 3.76 -19.98 12.19
C MET A 84 4.34 -20.77 13.37
N ASP A 85 5.05 -20.06 14.25
CA ASP A 85 5.74 -20.63 15.41
C ASP A 85 4.95 -20.49 16.73
N ALA A 86 3.67 -20.17 16.62
CA ALA A 86 2.71 -20.09 17.72
C ALA A 86 3.23 -19.28 18.94
N GLU A 87 3.83 -19.94 19.92
CA GLU A 87 4.22 -19.30 21.20
C GLU A 87 5.40 -18.33 21.06
N ASP A 88 6.37 -18.63 20.21
CA ASP A 88 7.59 -17.83 20.06
C ASP A 88 7.32 -16.50 19.33
N LYS A 89 6.30 -16.46 18.46
CA LYS A 89 5.83 -15.27 17.73
C LYS A 89 6.92 -14.52 16.95
N GLN A 90 7.90 -15.27 16.45
CA GLN A 90 9.02 -14.74 15.68
C GLN A 90 8.86 -14.94 14.15
N GLN A 91 7.86 -15.73 13.73
CA GLN A 91 7.61 -16.03 12.33
C GLN A 91 6.21 -15.57 11.89
N PRO A 92 5.98 -14.26 11.82
CA PRO A 92 4.70 -13.76 11.35
C PRO A 92 4.52 -13.98 9.85
N VAL A 93 3.28 -14.28 9.44
CA VAL A 93 2.85 -14.36 8.06
C VAL A 93 1.65 -13.44 7.87
N ILE A 94 1.71 -12.57 6.87
CA ILE A 94 0.63 -11.68 6.49
C ILE A 94 -0.22 -12.36 5.42
N ILE A 95 -1.53 -12.39 5.62
CA ILE A 95 -2.50 -12.94 4.66
C ILE A 95 -3.27 -11.85 3.90
N GLY A 96 -3.29 -10.63 4.40
CA GLY A 96 -3.97 -9.53 3.73
C GLY A 96 -3.78 -8.20 4.43
N THR A 97 -4.23 -7.16 3.74
CA THR A 97 -4.28 -5.79 4.25
C THR A 97 -5.69 -5.44 4.68
N LEU A 98 -5.81 -4.56 5.66
CA LEU A 98 -7.07 -3.98 6.09
C LEU A 98 -7.10 -2.52 5.65
N PRO A 99 -8.16 -2.06 4.97
CA PRO A 99 -8.32 -0.65 4.72
C PRO A 99 -8.46 0.07 6.06
N GLY A 100 -7.56 1.00 6.32
CA GLY A 100 -7.60 1.83 7.51
C GLY A 100 -8.16 3.20 7.18
N VAL A 101 -8.86 3.79 8.13
CA VAL A 101 -9.24 5.19 8.12
C VAL A 101 -8.44 5.86 9.24
N PRO A 102 -7.36 6.59 8.93
CA PRO A 102 -6.58 7.26 9.95
C PRO A 102 -7.33 8.50 10.47
N ASP A 103 -7.62 8.51 11.76
CA ASP A 103 -8.28 9.66 12.42
C ASP A 103 -7.30 10.82 12.66
N GLU A 104 -6.01 10.55 12.69
CA GLU A 104 -4.97 11.52 13.02
C GLU A 104 -3.76 11.37 12.08
N SER A 105 -3.01 12.45 11.95
CA SER A 105 -1.72 12.42 11.23
C SER A 105 -0.74 11.43 11.87
N PRO A 106 0.12 10.76 11.06
CA PRO A 106 1.06 9.76 11.55
C PRO A 106 1.97 10.29 12.66
N ASN A 107 2.08 9.55 13.75
CA ASN A 107 2.99 9.86 14.83
C ASN A 107 4.27 9.02 14.70
N THR A 108 5.33 9.59 14.16
CA THR A 108 6.59 8.90 13.88
C THR A 108 7.32 8.41 15.13
N SER A 109 7.00 8.97 16.31
CA SER A 109 7.63 8.59 17.59
C SER A 109 6.98 7.40 18.26
N LYS A 110 5.77 7.00 17.82
CA LYS A 110 5.04 5.86 18.38
C LYS A 110 5.02 4.69 17.41
N GLY A 111 4.92 3.48 17.95
CA GLY A 111 4.60 2.28 17.21
C GLY A 111 3.16 2.29 16.68
N PHE A 112 2.85 1.38 15.76
CA PHE A 112 1.58 1.29 15.03
C PHE A 112 1.28 2.48 14.13
N ASN A 113 2.29 3.20 13.73
CA ASN A 113 2.21 4.32 12.80
C ASN A 113 3.26 4.19 11.71
N ASP A 114 3.12 4.96 10.64
CA ASP A 114 4.20 5.13 9.68
C ASP A 114 5.38 5.86 10.35
N PRO A 115 6.54 5.21 10.53
CA PRO A 115 7.69 5.82 11.17
C PRO A 115 8.35 6.91 10.32
N THR A 116 8.03 6.99 9.04
CA THR A 116 8.53 8.01 8.12
C THR A 116 7.63 9.24 8.06
N GLY A 117 6.38 9.10 8.48
CA GLY A 117 5.37 10.16 8.43
C GLY A 117 4.96 10.53 7.00
N THR A 118 5.18 9.65 6.03
CA THR A 118 4.92 9.89 4.61
C THR A 118 3.48 9.58 4.23
N TYR A 119 2.87 8.62 4.91
CA TYR A 119 1.53 8.11 4.60
C TYR A 119 0.52 8.42 5.69
N PRO A 120 -0.73 8.72 5.35
CA PRO A 120 -1.28 8.85 3.99
C PRO A 120 -0.73 10.09 3.24
N LYS A 121 -0.68 10.02 1.92
CA LYS A 121 -0.23 11.14 1.06
C LYS A 121 -1.33 12.16 0.80
N SER A 122 -2.58 11.80 1.01
CA SER A 122 -3.73 12.66 0.83
C SER A 122 -3.95 13.54 2.06
N ASP A 123 -4.43 14.75 1.85
CA ASP A 123 -4.91 15.63 2.92
C ASP A 123 -6.21 15.10 3.56
N PHE A 124 -6.88 14.15 2.93
CA PHE A 124 -8.06 13.46 3.44
C PHE A 124 -7.62 12.25 4.28
N LEU A 125 -7.57 12.42 5.58
CA LEU A 125 -7.18 11.36 6.51
C LEU A 125 -8.25 10.27 6.68
N ASP A 126 -9.50 10.59 6.37
CA ASP A 126 -10.66 9.72 6.58
C ASP A 126 -10.89 8.71 5.47
N GLU A 127 -10.16 8.81 4.34
CA GLU A 127 -10.34 7.88 3.23
C GLU A 127 -9.14 7.82 2.28
N SER A 128 -8.91 6.65 1.66
CA SER A 128 -7.87 6.49 0.65
C SER A 128 -8.26 7.13 -0.69
N ASP A 129 -7.26 7.63 -1.44
CA ASP A 129 -7.46 8.16 -2.78
C ASP A 129 -8.10 7.15 -3.72
N VAL A 130 -7.74 5.88 -3.62
CA VAL A 130 -8.30 4.81 -4.45
C VAL A 130 -9.81 4.68 -4.29
N ASN A 131 -10.31 4.75 -3.05
CA ASN A 131 -11.76 4.72 -2.78
C ASN A 131 -12.46 5.96 -3.35
N ARG A 132 -11.85 7.13 -3.18
CA ARG A 132 -12.38 8.39 -3.69
C ARG A 132 -12.43 8.40 -5.22
N LEU A 133 -11.37 7.95 -5.86
CA LEU A 133 -11.31 7.80 -7.32
C LEU A 133 -12.33 6.80 -7.84
N ALA A 134 -12.55 5.69 -7.12
CA ALA A 134 -13.57 4.70 -7.50
C ALA A 134 -15.00 5.29 -7.49
N ARG A 135 -15.24 6.35 -6.71
CA ARG A 135 -16.52 7.09 -6.70
C ARG A 135 -16.54 8.30 -7.63
N GLY A 136 -15.48 8.55 -8.37
CA GLY A 136 -15.38 9.72 -9.24
C GLY A 136 -15.00 11.02 -8.53
N GLU A 137 -14.52 10.96 -7.31
CA GLU A 137 -14.04 12.13 -6.55
C GLU A 137 -12.56 12.35 -6.82
N THR A 138 -12.22 13.43 -7.52
CA THR A 138 -10.84 13.71 -7.92
C THR A 138 -10.20 14.85 -7.14
N GLU A 139 -10.97 15.59 -6.33
CA GLU A 139 -10.50 16.72 -5.56
C GLU A 139 -9.37 16.32 -4.59
N ASN A 140 -8.27 17.05 -4.62
CA ASN A 140 -7.06 16.80 -3.82
C ASN A 140 -6.44 15.38 -3.95
N THR A 141 -6.76 14.66 -5.01
CA THR A 141 -6.12 13.38 -5.34
C THR A 141 -4.85 13.60 -6.17
N ILE A 142 -4.02 12.57 -6.26
CA ILE A 142 -2.84 12.58 -7.16
C ILE A 142 -3.26 12.76 -8.63
N VAL A 143 -4.43 12.26 -9.01
CA VAL A 143 -4.98 12.45 -10.37
C VAL A 143 -5.21 13.92 -10.65
N GLU A 144 -5.84 14.65 -9.74
CA GLU A 144 -6.06 16.10 -9.91
C GLU A 144 -4.73 16.85 -10.02
N THR A 145 -3.80 16.58 -9.12
CA THR A 145 -2.48 17.20 -9.14
C THR A 145 -1.75 16.96 -10.46
N LYS A 146 -1.82 15.75 -10.99
CA LYS A 146 -1.22 15.41 -12.30
C LYS A 146 -1.95 16.04 -13.46
N ASN A 147 -3.28 16.08 -13.43
CA ASN A 147 -4.08 16.74 -14.45
C ASN A 147 -3.80 18.25 -14.48
N ALA A 148 -3.61 18.89 -13.33
CA ALA A 148 -3.25 20.31 -13.25
C ALA A 148 -1.87 20.59 -13.87
N THR A 149 -0.94 19.64 -13.81
CA THR A 149 0.41 19.75 -14.39
C THR A 149 0.51 19.25 -15.83
N ARG A 150 -0.55 18.61 -16.34
CA ARG A 150 -0.59 18.07 -17.68
C ARG A 150 -0.62 19.20 -18.70
N LEU A 151 0.25 19.11 -19.69
CA LEU A 151 0.25 20.05 -20.81
C LEU A 151 -1.03 19.85 -21.62
N LYS A 152 -1.94 20.81 -21.58
CA LYS A 152 -3.16 20.82 -22.40
C LYS A 152 -2.86 20.99 -23.89
N LYS A 153 -1.65 21.47 -24.23
CA LYS A 153 -1.21 21.66 -25.61
C LYS A 153 0.12 20.97 -25.83
N ILE A 154 0.13 20.07 -26.81
CA ILE A 154 1.33 19.34 -27.20
C ILE A 154 1.87 19.98 -28.48
N PRO A 155 3.06 20.59 -28.46
CA PRO A 155 3.65 21.14 -29.68
C PRO A 155 4.04 20.01 -30.62
N ILE A 156 3.53 20.03 -31.83
CA ILE A 156 3.92 19.11 -32.90
C ILE A 156 4.96 19.83 -33.75
N SER A 157 6.23 19.41 -33.65
CA SER A 157 7.28 19.88 -34.53
C SER A 157 7.22 19.12 -35.84
N LYS A 158 6.88 19.83 -36.94
CA LYS A 158 7.12 19.33 -38.30
C LYS A 158 8.36 20.05 -38.84
N GLU A 159 9.12 19.37 -39.69
CA GLU A 159 10.37 19.87 -40.30
C GLU A 159 10.23 21.19 -41.10
N THR A 160 9.04 21.70 -41.26
CA THR A 160 8.75 23.00 -41.87
C THR A 160 8.02 23.89 -40.90
N THR A 161 8.71 24.82 -40.35
CA THR A 161 8.41 26.12 -39.69
C THR A 161 7.03 26.44 -39.15
N VAL A 162 6.09 25.55 -39.12
CA VAL A 162 4.75 25.76 -38.52
C VAL A 162 4.63 24.86 -37.31
N VAL A 163 4.75 25.45 -36.13
CA VAL A 163 4.37 24.79 -34.88
C VAL A 163 2.85 24.65 -34.90
N THR A 164 2.38 23.44 -35.05
CA THR A 164 0.96 23.13 -34.88
C THR A 164 0.78 22.63 -33.45
N GLU A 165 0.05 23.35 -32.66
CA GLU A 165 -0.38 22.91 -31.32
C GLU A 165 -1.62 22.02 -31.49
N TRP A 166 -1.64 20.93 -30.75
CA TRP A 166 -2.79 20.04 -30.67
C TRP A 166 -3.35 20.12 -29.25
N ASP A 167 -4.64 20.41 -29.16
CA ASP A 167 -5.32 20.37 -27.87
C ASP A 167 -5.60 18.91 -27.50
N GLU A 168 -5.11 18.50 -26.34
CA GLU A 168 -5.40 17.19 -25.81
C GLU A 168 -6.89 17.09 -25.46
N PRO A 169 -7.61 16.04 -25.93
CA PRO A 169 -9.00 15.85 -25.55
C PRO A 169 -9.15 15.77 -24.03
N GLU A 170 -10.23 16.30 -23.51
CA GLU A 170 -10.57 16.11 -22.11
C GLU A 170 -10.74 14.61 -21.83
N SER A 171 -10.35 14.19 -20.60
CA SER A 171 -10.55 12.82 -20.16
C SER A 171 -12.05 12.50 -20.21
N PRO A 172 -12.49 11.38 -20.80
CA PRO A 172 -13.88 10.96 -20.78
C PRO A 172 -14.31 10.40 -19.41
N TYR A 173 -13.54 10.69 -18.36
CA TYR A 173 -13.76 10.20 -17.02
C TYR A 173 -15.16 10.55 -16.51
N SER A 174 -16.00 9.55 -16.33
CA SER A 174 -17.37 9.68 -15.84
C SER A 174 -17.77 8.40 -15.12
N THR A 175 -17.20 8.19 -13.96
CA THR A 175 -17.36 6.93 -13.24
C THR A 175 -18.66 6.87 -12.45
N THR A 176 -19.21 5.65 -12.32
CA THR A 176 -20.37 5.38 -11.48
C THR A 176 -20.04 4.27 -10.50
N TYR A 177 -19.99 4.61 -9.20
CA TYR A 177 -19.81 3.61 -8.16
C TYR A 177 -20.94 2.57 -8.18
N PRO A 178 -20.68 1.27 -8.01
CA PRO A 178 -19.40 0.60 -7.70
C PRO A 178 -18.69 0.00 -8.92
N LYS A 179 -18.91 0.49 -10.11
CA LYS A 179 -18.44 -0.12 -11.36
C LYS A 179 -17.05 0.32 -11.78
N ASN A 180 -16.42 1.20 -11.02
CA ASN A 180 -15.08 1.67 -11.29
C ASN A 180 -14.06 0.99 -10.36
N HIS A 181 -12.99 0.43 -10.93
CA HIS A 181 -11.92 -0.24 -10.22
C HIS A 181 -10.61 0.50 -10.45
N VAL A 182 -10.00 1.00 -9.37
CA VAL A 182 -8.79 1.81 -9.44
C VAL A 182 -7.65 1.10 -8.73
N PHE A 183 -6.49 1.08 -9.40
CA PHE A 183 -5.21 0.70 -8.82
C PHE A 183 -4.25 1.89 -8.92
N GLU A 184 -3.68 2.28 -7.80
CA GLU A 184 -2.74 3.38 -7.73
C GLU A 184 -1.43 2.94 -7.07
N THR A 185 -0.30 3.35 -7.65
CA THR A 185 1.02 3.09 -7.07
C THR A 185 1.47 4.28 -6.21
N GLU A 186 2.45 4.04 -5.36
CA GLU A 186 3.08 5.05 -4.50
C GLU A 186 3.58 6.30 -5.25
N SER A 187 4.03 6.13 -6.50
CA SER A 187 4.45 7.23 -7.38
C SER A 187 3.29 7.86 -8.15
N GLY A 188 2.05 7.40 -7.92
CA GLY A 188 0.84 7.89 -8.55
C GLY A 188 0.68 7.43 -10.00
N HIS A 189 1.19 6.25 -10.37
CA HIS A 189 0.75 5.57 -11.58
C HIS A 189 -0.62 4.96 -11.31
N ILE A 190 -1.57 5.19 -12.21
CA ILE A 190 -2.96 4.77 -12.04
C ILE A 190 -3.33 3.83 -13.18
N VAL A 191 -4.01 2.75 -12.81
CA VAL A 191 -4.73 1.87 -13.73
C VAL A 191 -6.18 1.88 -13.28
N GLU A 192 -7.06 2.18 -14.19
CA GLU A 192 -8.48 2.29 -13.93
C GLU A 192 -9.26 1.43 -14.94
N TYR A 193 -10.23 0.71 -14.42
CA TYR A 193 -11.22 -0.03 -15.20
C TYR A 193 -12.58 0.56 -14.88
N ASP A 194 -13.14 1.27 -15.84
CA ASP A 194 -14.48 1.84 -15.78
C ASP A 194 -15.42 0.95 -16.59
N ASP A 195 -16.35 0.29 -15.90
CA ASP A 195 -17.33 -0.64 -16.46
C ASP A 195 -18.71 0.04 -16.68
N THR A 196 -18.75 1.39 -16.75
CA THR A 196 -19.99 2.14 -17.01
C THR A 196 -20.26 2.39 -18.47
#